data_1e3aaaf91437de2b46f69560f0363c5c
#
_entry.id   1e3aaaf91437de2b46f69560f0363c5c
#
_cell.length_a   1.000
_cell.length_b   1.000
_cell.length_c   1.000
_cell.angle_alpha   90.00
_cell.angle_beta   90.00
_cell.angle_gamma   90.00
#
_symmetry.space_group_name_H-M   'P 1'
#
loop_
_entity.id
_entity.type
_entity.pdbx_description
1 polymer ?
#
loop_
_entity_poly.entity_id
_entity_poly.type
_entity_poly.pdbx_seq_one_letter_code
_entity_poly.pdbx_strand_id
1 'polypeptide(L)'
;IVIKEGSVRVKIYGTWHKSKKTDSDTGKAIEHYLPQYAVKYQLGGMWKSKKFSDQNKAKLHAKSVVTKIRNNETEALKLTGLDRSAYAEAKSILSKLDGSPSLLSAIQEYASAKSLLGENSTSMEQIVKDYIRRNRAIERQVSVAELVEDLISAKEKANLSDDYVRTLRRLRRFGKDLEINAHELTFNILQDYIDSMVDRRGNPSTPRTKRNYWKLINTLIQFGVKRKCMSSEILEQVRGVDLPKDNPSEITIWKPSEFEEMLKATRPELIPTLVLGGFAGIRTAEINRLDWADIDLEKKMVKITASKAKTRSRRIVPLCDAAIAWLTPYSARTGDVAYYAETNKYAAAIMADVWAAREAQGYFTEPEWRKNALRHSFIS
;
A
#
# COMPACT_ATOMS: atom_id res chain seq x y z
N ILE A 1 35.01 -61.72 -23.50
CA ILE A 1 33.57 -61.69 -23.77
C ILE A 1 33.22 -60.26 -24.19
N VAL A 2 32.42 -60.11 -25.23
CA VAL A 2 31.93 -58.82 -25.71
C VAL A 2 30.43 -58.78 -25.56
N ILE A 3 29.95 -57.76 -24.84
CA ILE A 3 28.50 -57.45 -24.77
C ILE A 3 28.24 -56.33 -25.76
N LYS A 4 27.32 -56.53 -26.67
CA LYS A 4 26.96 -55.61 -27.76
C LYS A 4 25.46 -55.36 -27.78
N GLU A 5 25.05 -54.10 -27.95
CA GLU A 5 23.66 -53.75 -28.14
C GLU A 5 23.59 -52.52 -29.10
N GLY A 6 23.10 -52.72 -30.30
CA GLY A 6 23.24 -51.73 -31.39
C GLY A 6 24.69 -51.48 -31.77
N SER A 7 25.10 -50.18 -31.81
CA SER A 7 26.46 -49.76 -32.08
C SER A 7 27.40 -49.79 -30.89
N VAL A 8 26.86 -49.91 -29.66
CA VAL A 8 27.63 -49.90 -28.42
C VAL A 8 28.25 -51.24 -28.11
N ARG A 9 29.55 -51.29 -27.78
CA ARG A 9 30.29 -52.52 -27.44
C ARG A 9 31.06 -52.29 -26.14
N VAL A 10 30.88 -53.23 -25.18
CA VAL A 10 31.64 -53.31 -23.93
C VAL A 10 32.38 -54.59 -23.88
N LYS A 11 33.70 -54.56 -23.60
CA LYS A 11 34.54 -55.75 -23.54
C LYS A 11 34.81 -56.17 -22.09
N ILE A 12 34.69 -57.47 -21.86
CA ILE A 12 35.04 -58.10 -20.57
C ILE A 12 36.29 -58.92 -20.80
N TYR A 13 37.37 -58.58 -20.10
CA TYR A 13 38.65 -59.28 -20.14
C TYR A 13 38.75 -60.19 -18.91
N GLY A 14 39.10 -61.48 -19.12
CA GLY A 14 39.49 -62.39 -18.07
C GLY A 14 40.96 -62.19 -17.74
N THR A 15 41.27 -62.01 -16.49
CA THR A 15 42.62 -61.89 -15.94
C THR A 15 42.73 -62.76 -14.67
N TRP A 16 43.95 -63.08 -14.27
CA TRP A 16 44.21 -63.76 -13.03
C TRP A 16 44.77 -62.78 -12.04
N HIS A 17 44.19 -62.77 -10.83
CA HIS A 17 44.69 -61.98 -9.72
C HIS A 17 45.51 -62.86 -8.82
N LYS A 18 46.76 -62.52 -8.59
CA LYS A 18 47.67 -63.23 -7.68
C LYS A 18 47.37 -62.80 -6.25
N SER A 19 46.95 -63.75 -5.42
CA SER A 19 46.69 -63.55 -4.01
C SER A 19 47.61 -64.43 -3.20
N LYS A 20 48.11 -63.93 -2.08
CA LYS A 20 48.93 -64.73 -1.13
C LYS A 20 48.01 -65.16 0.01
N LYS A 21 47.92 -66.45 0.26
CA LYS A 21 47.21 -67.01 1.41
C LYS A 21 48.25 -67.78 2.25
N THR A 22 48.25 -67.54 3.56
CA THR A 22 49.11 -68.29 4.46
C THR A 22 48.46 -69.67 4.70
N ASP A 23 49.22 -70.74 4.43
CA ASP A 23 48.83 -72.09 4.71
C ASP A 23 48.73 -72.32 6.24
N SER A 24 47.62 -72.82 6.72
CA SER A 24 47.35 -73.02 8.14
C SER A 24 48.26 -74.04 8.84
N ASP A 25 48.82 -74.99 8.10
CA ASP A 25 49.55 -76.12 8.67
C ASP A 25 51.09 -75.88 8.57
N THR A 26 51.54 -75.14 7.58
CA THR A 26 52.97 -74.95 7.32
C THR A 26 53.47 -73.56 7.56
N GLY A 27 52.56 -72.59 7.75
CA GLY A 27 52.90 -71.15 7.94
C GLY A 27 53.51 -70.49 6.71
N LYS A 28 53.64 -71.19 5.57
CA LYS A 28 54.22 -70.66 4.34
C LYS A 28 53.15 -69.97 3.48
N ALA A 29 53.58 -68.85 2.83
CA ALA A 29 52.69 -68.11 1.90
C ALA A 29 52.57 -68.88 0.58
N ILE A 30 51.35 -69.37 0.30
CA ILE A 30 51.03 -70.05 -0.96
C ILE A 30 50.42 -69.04 -1.89
N GLU A 31 50.89 -68.99 -3.13
CA GLU A 31 50.35 -68.14 -4.16
C GLU A 31 49.10 -68.82 -4.78
N HIS A 32 47.97 -68.08 -4.70
CA HIS A 32 46.71 -68.49 -5.33
C HIS A 32 46.39 -67.53 -6.50
N TYR A 33 45.96 -68.08 -7.60
CA TYR A 33 45.51 -67.35 -8.77
C TYR A 33 43.98 -67.44 -8.81
N LEU A 34 43.31 -66.28 -8.55
CA LEU A 34 41.87 -66.17 -8.58
C LEU A 34 41.46 -65.55 -9.91
N PRO A 35 40.36 -66.06 -10.53
CA PRO A 35 39.85 -65.44 -11.75
C PRO A 35 39.31 -64.04 -11.48
N GLN A 36 39.68 -63.09 -12.32
CA GLN A 36 39.21 -61.72 -12.24
C GLN A 36 38.73 -61.26 -13.60
N TYR A 37 37.56 -60.59 -13.65
CA TYR A 37 36.93 -60.13 -14.85
C TYR A 37 36.93 -58.60 -14.89
N ALA A 38 37.60 -57.99 -15.85
CA ALA A 38 37.69 -56.53 -16.03
C ALA A 38 36.74 -56.08 -17.13
N VAL A 39 35.71 -55.32 -16.81
CA VAL A 39 34.79 -54.67 -17.75
C VAL A 39 35.44 -53.34 -18.18
N LYS A 40 35.77 -53.20 -19.48
CA LYS A 40 36.39 -51.99 -20.01
C LYS A 40 35.44 -51.35 -21.03
N TYR A 41 35.22 -50.02 -20.91
CA TYR A 41 34.40 -49.25 -21.82
C TYR A 41 34.92 -47.82 -21.92
N GLN A 42 34.60 -47.13 -23.01
CA GLN A 42 34.96 -45.73 -23.24
C GLN A 42 33.75 -44.83 -22.89
N LEU A 43 33.99 -43.79 -22.12
CA LEU A 43 32.95 -42.81 -21.75
C LEU A 43 33.55 -41.39 -21.82
N GLY A 44 32.91 -40.55 -22.65
CA GLY A 44 33.43 -39.17 -22.87
C GLY A 44 34.87 -39.12 -23.30
N GLY A 45 35.34 -40.01 -24.18
CA GLY A 45 36.71 -40.12 -24.68
C GLY A 45 37.68 -40.82 -23.70
N MET A 46 37.32 -41.08 -22.46
CA MET A 46 38.17 -41.74 -21.46
C MET A 46 37.84 -43.17 -21.25
N TRP A 47 38.90 -44.00 -21.08
CA TRP A 47 38.72 -45.41 -20.76
C TRP A 47 38.39 -45.62 -19.28
N LYS A 48 37.31 -46.32 -19.00
CA LYS A 48 36.91 -46.79 -17.67
C LYS A 48 37.08 -48.29 -17.57
N SER A 49 37.49 -48.78 -16.36
CA SER A 49 37.62 -50.21 -16.09
C SER A 49 37.10 -50.51 -14.71
N LYS A 50 36.23 -51.57 -14.59
CA LYS A 50 35.77 -52.10 -13.30
C LYS A 50 36.00 -53.56 -13.24
N LYS A 51 36.64 -54.05 -12.15
CA LYS A 51 37.01 -55.46 -11.94
C LYS A 51 35.99 -56.16 -11.07
N PHE A 52 35.75 -57.45 -11.37
CA PHE A 52 34.85 -58.35 -10.66
C PHE A 52 35.52 -59.72 -10.45
N SER A 53 35.25 -60.37 -9.31
CA SER A 53 35.65 -61.74 -9.01
C SER A 53 34.73 -62.81 -9.62
N ASP A 54 33.50 -62.38 -10.02
CA ASP A 54 32.48 -63.27 -10.58
C ASP A 54 32.13 -62.81 -12.01
N GLN A 55 32.08 -63.81 -12.94
CA GLN A 55 31.82 -63.58 -14.36
C GLN A 55 30.40 -63.09 -14.62
N ASN A 56 29.40 -63.56 -13.83
CA ASN A 56 27.99 -63.16 -14.06
C ASN A 56 27.79 -61.72 -13.60
N LYS A 57 28.42 -61.32 -12.49
CA LYS A 57 28.42 -59.92 -12.03
C LYS A 57 29.08 -59.01 -13.06
N ALA A 58 30.19 -59.44 -13.68
CA ALA A 58 30.83 -58.66 -14.75
C ALA A 58 29.92 -58.54 -15.97
N LYS A 59 29.21 -59.64 -16.40
CA LYS A 59 28.26 -59.60 -17.49
C LYS A 59 27.06 -58.70 -17.22
N LEU A 60 26.48 -58.75 -16.02
CA LEU A 60 25.39 -57.89 -15.61
C LEU A 60 25.78 -56.39 -15.64
N HIS A 61 26.95 -56.10 -15.08
CA HIS A 61 27.48 -54.73 -15.13
C HIS A 61 27.73 -54.25 -16.57
N ALA A 62 28.33 -55.12 -17.44
CA ALA A 62 28.56 -54.78 -18.83
C ALA A 62 27.27 -54.52 -19.61
N LYS A 63 26.21 -55.34 -19.37
CA LYS A 63 24.88 -55.10 -19.94
C LYS A 63 24.29 -53.74 -19.49
N SER A 64 24.33 -53.48 -18.19
CA SER A 64 23.86 -52.20 -17.66
C SER A 64 24.59 -50.99 -18.29
N VAL A 65 25.91 -51.10 -18.45
CA VAL A 65 26.72 -50.02 -19.10
C VAL A 65 26.32 -49.84 -20.58
N VAL A 66 26.13 -50.95 -21.33
CA VAL A 66 25.71 -50.90 -22.77
C VAL A 66 24.35 -50.19 -22.89
N THR A 67 23.37 -50.58 -22.06
CA THR A 67 22.04 -50.01 -22.09
C THR A 67 22.06 -48.52 -21.75
N LYS A 68 22.84 -48.12 -20.73
CA LYS A 68 22.97 -46.71 -20.34
C LYS A 68 23.65 -45.83 -21.42
N ILE A 69 24.69 -46.33 -22.05
CA ILE A 69 25.35 -45.63 -23.16
C ILE A 69 24.39 -45.50 -24.36
N ARG A 70 23.64 -46.57 -24.66
CA ARG A 70 22.66 -46.53 -25.76
C ARG A 70 21.55 -45.52 -25.52
N ASN A 71 21.08 -45.42 -24.31
CA ASN A 71 20.00 -44.51 -23.91
C ASN A 71 20.49 -43.07 -23.65
N ASN A 72 21.73 -42.72 -24.01
CA ASN A 72 22.35 -41.42 -23.70
C ASN A 72 22.41 -41.09 -22.17
N GLU A 73 22.27 -42.06 -21.30
CA GLU A 73 22.42 -41.90 -19.83
C GLU A 73 23.89 -41.85 -19.40
N THR A 74 24.74 -41.30 -20.24
CA THR A 74 26.20 -41.28 -20.02
C THR A 74 26.62 -40.43 -18.83
N GLU A 75 25.84 -39.37 -18.51
CA GLU A 75 26.09 -38.55 -17.29
C GLU A 75 25.88 -39.34 -16.00
N ALA A 76 24.88 -40.23 -15.97
CA ALA A 76 24.66 -41.10 -14.80
C ALA A 76 25.82 -42.05 -14.53
N LEU A 77 26.62 -42.41 -15.56
CA LEU A 77 27.81 -43.25 -15.42
C LEU A 77 29.04 -42.49 -14.92
N LYS A 78 29.01 -41.13 -14.99
CA LYS A 78 30.08 -40.29 -14.46
C LYS A 78 29.93 -40.03 -12.95
N LEU A 79 28.76 -40.24 -12.38
CA LEU A 79 28.50 -40.02 -10.97
C LEU A 79 29.47 -40.83 -10.06
N THR A 80 30.17 -40.10 -9.23
CA THR A 80 31.09 -40.64 -8.20
C THR A 80 30.30 -41.17 -7.01
N GLY A 81 31.00 -41.78 -6.07
CA GLY A 81 30.40 -42.18 -4.77
C GLY A 81 29.87 -40.98 -3.99
N LEU A 82 30.58 -39.84 -4.05
CA LEU A 82 30.17 -38.58 -3.41
C LEU A 82 28.89 -38.03 -4.02
N ASP A 83 28.77 -38.04 -5.34
CA ASP A 83 27.54 -37.55 -6.02
C ASP A 83 26.32 -38.35 -5.64
N ARG A 84 26.49 -39.68 -5.49
CA ARG A 84 25.38 -40.56 -5.05
C ARG A 84 25.00 -40.33 -3.61
N SER A 85 25.97 -40.04 -2.75
CA SER A 85 25.74 -39.72 -1.35
C SER A 85 24.98 -38.37 -1.23
N ALA A 86 25.44 -37.35 -1.95
CA ALA A 86 24.77 -36.03 -2.02
C ALA A 86 23.34 -36.15 -2.54
N TYR A 87 23.09 -36.94 -3.57
CA TYR A 87 21.73 -37.22 -4.08
C TYR A 87 20.83 -37.86 -3.02
N ALA A 88 21.34 -38.88 -2.31
CA ALA A 88 20.58 -39.56 -1.28
C ALA A 88 20.26 -38.62 -0.10
N GLU A 89 21.21 -37.79 0.30
CA GLU A 89 21.02 -36.77 1.34
C GLU A 89 20.00 -35.72 0.93
N ALA A 90 20.11 -35.17 -0.28
CA ALA A 90 19.16 -34.20 -0.83
C ALA A 90 17.73 -34.77 -0.85
N LYS A 91 17.58 -36.04 -1.29
CA LYS A 91 16.28 -36.73 -1.28
C LYS A 91 15.75 -36.91 0.14
N SER A 92 16.62 -37.23 1.11
CA SER A 92 16.24 -37.36 2.53
C SER A 92 15.76 -36.00 3.10
N ILE A 93 16.41 -34.92 2.76
CA ILE A 93 15.99 -33.55 3.17
C ILE A 93 14.61 -33.24 2.61
N LEU A 94 14.41 -33.41 1.30
CA LEU A 94 13.13 -33.11 0.64
C LEU A 94 11.96 -33.98 1.13
N SER A 95 12.22 -35.23 1.52
CA SER A 95 11.18 -36.11 2.05
C SER A 95 10.61 -35.64 3.40
N LYS A 96 11.29 -34.74 4.12
CA LYS A 96 10.84 -34.17 5.39
C LYS A 96 9.95 -32.92 5.20
N LEU A 97 9.86 -32.40 3.97
CA LEU A 97 9.03 -31.28 3.65
C LEU A 97 7.62 -31.73 3.27
N ASP A 98 6.64 -30.90 3.60
CA ASP A 98 5.25 -31.13 3.19
C ASP A 98 5.16 -31.22 1.66
N GLY A 99 4.40 -32.21 1.17
CA GLY A 99 4.28 -32.50 -0.25
C GLY A 99 5.48 -33.22 -0.88
N SER A 100 6.56 -33.47 -0.14
CA SER A 100 7.75 -34.20 -0.58
C SER A 100 8.16 -33.89 -2.04
N PRO A 101 8.56 -32.67 -2.36
CA PRO A 101 8.85 -32.27 -3.73
C PRO A 101 10.00 -33.09 -4.33
N SER A 102 9.98 -33.30 -5.65
CA SER A 102 11.10 -33.94 -6.34
C SER A 102 12.35 -33.05 -6.29
N LEU A 103 13.55 -33.64 -6.34
CA LEU A 103 14.79 -32.88 -6.39
C LEU A 103 14.83 -31.90 -7.58
N LEU A 104 14.32 -32.33 -8.73
CA LEU A 104 14.25 -31.47 -9.92
C LEU A 104 13.32 -30.27 -9.69
N SER A 105 12.14 -30.49 -9.12
CA SER A 105 11.18 -29.42 -8.82
C SER A 105 11.77 -28.41 -7.84
N ALA A 106 12.43 -28.90 -6.76
CA ALA A 106 13.06 -28.02 -5.78
C ALA A 106 14.20 -27.16 -6.38
N ILE A 107 15.01 -27.74 -7.28
CA ILE A 107 16.08 -27.00 -7.97
C ILE A 107 15.49 -25.98 -8.94
N GLN A 108 14.43 -26.33 -9.66
CA GLN A 108 13.76 -25.40 -10.58
C GLN A 108 13.17 -24.20 -9.84
N GLU A 109 12.50 -24.45 -8.72
CA GLU A 109 11.96 -23.39 -7.85
C GLU A 109 13.06 -22.49 -7.32
N TYR A 110 14.15 -23.06 -6.79
CA TYR A 110 15.31 -22.31 -6.33
C TYR A 110 15.95 -21.45 -7.43
N ALA A 111 16.14 -22.02 -8.60
CA ALA A 111 16.73 -21.31 -9.75
C ALA A 111 15.84 -20.16 -10.22
N SER A 112 14.52 -20.38 -10.29
CA SER A 112 13.54 -19.35 -10.60
C SER A 112 13.57 -18.20 -9.60
N ALA A 113 13.52 -18.52 -8.31
CA ALA A 113 13.58 -17.52 -7.25
C ALA A 113 14.90 -16.73 -7.27
N LYS A 114 16.04 -17.41 -7.51
CA LYS A 114 17.35 -16.74 -7.66
C LYS A 114 17.40 -15.82 -8.88
N SER A 115 16.79 -16.21 -9.98
CA SER A 115 16.69 -15.38 -11.20
C SER A 115 15.90 -14.08 -10.93
N LEU A 116 14.80 -14.16 -10.17
CA LEU A 116 14.01 -12.99 -9.78
C LEU A 116 14.79 -12.02 -8.87
N LEU A 117 15.72 -12.53 -8.05
CA LEU A 117 16.53 -11.71 -7.15
C LEU A 117 17.65 -10.95 -7.86
N GLY A 118 18.01 -11.34 -9.08
CA GLY A 118 19.12 -10.73 -9.82
C GLY A 118 20.45 -10.82 -9.06
N GLU A 119 21.23 -9.74 -9.07
CA GLU A 119 22.54 -9.65 -8.42
C GLU A 119 22.50 -9.45 -6.90
N ASN A 120 21.30 -9.43 -6.29
CA ASN A 120 21.19 -9.28 -4.85
C ASN A 120 21.84 -10.45 -4.11
N SER A 121 22.77 -10.13 -3.24
CA SER A 121 23.55 -11.11 -2.44
C SER A 121 22.76 -11.67 -1.23
N THR A 122 21.54 -11.19 -0.99
CA THR A 122 20.73 -11.63 0.14
C THR A 122 20.35 -13.10 0.02
N SER A 123 20.47 -13.86 1.10
CA SER A 123 20.11 -15.29 1.09
C SER A 123 18.59 -15.48 0.98
N MET A 124 18.15 -16.57 0.34
CA MET A 124 16.74 -16.94 0.26
C MET A 124 16.10 -17.07 1.65
N GLU A 125 16.84 -17.63 2.61
CA GLU A 125 16.39 -17.76 4.00
C GLU A 125 16.09 -16.39 4.63
N GLN A 126 16.95 -15.41 4.40
CA GLN A 126 16.75 -14.05 4.92
C GLN A 126 15.49 -13.41 4.30
N ILE A 127 15.28 -13.60 2.99
CA ILE A 127 14.11 -13.08 2.29
C ILE A 127 12.82 -13.70 2.83
N VAL A 128 12.82 -15.02 3.04
CA VAL A 128 11.66 -15.72 3.62
C VAL A 128 11.39 -15.25 5.06
N LYS A 129 12.43 -15.07 5.88
CA LYS A 129 12.28 -14.52 7.23
C LYS A 129 11.69 -13.11 7.21
N ASP A 130 12.15 -12.25 6.31
CA ASP A 130 11.63 -10.89 6.16
C ASP A 130 10.18 -10.90 5.66
N TYR A 131 9.85 -11.76 4.70
CA TYR A 131 8.47 -11.95 4.24
C TYR A 131 7.55 -12.41 5.38
N ILE A 132 7.96 -13.42 6.15
CA ILE A 132 7.18 -13.90 7.31
C ILE A 132 7.01 -12.79 8.35
N ARG A 133 8.08 -12.04 8.67
CA ARG A 133 8.02 -10.94 9.63
C ARG A 133 7.02 -9.88 9.21
N ARG A 134 7.04 -9.46 7.93
CA ARG A 134 6.12 -8.45 7.38
C ARG A 134 4.67 -8.95 7.36
N ASN A 135 4.46 -10.20 7.01
CA ASN A 135 3.11 -10.75 6.83
C ASN A 135 2.50 -11.36 8.13
N ARG A 136 3.32 -11.70 9.14
CA ARG A 136 2.79 -12.15 10.45
C ARG A 136 1.89 -11.12 11.15
N ALA A 137 2.10 -9.84 10.85
CA ALA A 137 1.26 -8.76 11.37
C ALA A 137 -0.07 -8.61 10.62
N ILE A 138 -0.25 -9.32 9.48
CA ILE A 138 -1.44 -9.22 8.63
C ILE A 138 -2.34 -10.41 8.93
N GLU A 139 -3.44 -10.15 9.64
CA GLU A 139 -4.44 -11.18 9.96
C GLU A 139 -5.57 -11.22 8.91
N ARG A 140 -5.75 -10.15 8.15
CA ARG A 140 -6.80 -10.01 7.15
C ARG A 140 -6.26 -9.39 5.87
N GLN A 141 -6.35 -10.14 4.77
CA GLN A 141 -6.05 -9.63 3.44
C GLN A 141 -7.30 -9.01 2.84
N VAL A 142 -7.21 -7.75 2.46
CA VAL A 142 -8.29 -6.98 1.84
C VAL A 142 -7.72 -6.07 0.77
N SER A 143 -8.50 -5.78 -0.26
CA SER A 143 -8.14 -4.77 -1.25
C SER A 143 -8.15 -3.36 -0.63
N VAL A 144 -7.47 -2.40 -1.28
CA VAL A 144 -7.53 -0.99 -0.87
C VAL A 144 -8.97 -0.47 -0.91
N ALA A 145 -9.76 -0.90 -1.90
CA ALA A 145 -11.17 -0.51 -2.03
C ALA A 145 -12.03 -1.01 -0.85
N GLU A 146 -11.89 -2.27 -0.46
CA GLU A 146 -12.59 -2.85 0.70
C GLU A 146 -12.18 -2.15 2.01
N LEU A 147 -10.89 -1.86 2.18
CA LEU A 147 -10.41 -1.15 3.37
C LEU A 147 -11.00 0.27 3.46
N VAL A 148 -11.21 0.95 2.34
CA VAL A 148 -11.88 2.25 2.28
C VAL A 148 -13.33 2.15 2.76
N GLU A 149 -14.10 1.17 2.29
CA GLU A 149 -15.49 0.97 2.72
C GLU A 149 -15.57 0.58 4.21
N ASP A 150 -14.65 -0.26 4.68
CA ASP A 150 -14.53 -0.59 6.10
C ASP A 150 -14.26 0.64 6.97
N LEU A 151 -13.38 1.55 6.52
CA LEU A 151 -13.11 2.81 7.23
C LEU A 151 -14.37 3.68 7.26
N ILE A 152 -15.04 3.87 6.13
CA ILE A 152 -16.26 4.68 6.04
C ILE A 152 -17.32 4.12 6.99
N SER A 153 -17.63 2.83 6.90
CA SER A 153 -18.61 2.14 7.75
C SER A 153 -18.27 2.27 9.24
N ALA A 154 -16.99 2.12 9.60
CA ALA A 154 -16.56 2.27 10.99
C ALA A 154 -16.76 3.70 11.51
N LYS A 155 -16.59 4.72 10.67
CA LYS A 155 -16.77 6.13 11.05
C LYS A 155 -18.25 6.53 11.10
N GLU A 156 -19.08 5.95 10.24
CA GLU A 156 -20.55 6.09 10.30
C GLU A 156 -21.12 5.47 11.59
N LYS A 157 -20.72 4.25 11.93
CA LYS A 157 -21.10 3.59 13.19
C LYS A 157 -20.64 4.34 14.43
N ALA A 158 -19.54 5.09 14.33
CA ALA A 158 -19.03 5.94 15.42
C ALA A 158 -19.78 7.30 15.51
N ASN A 159 -20.83 7.53 14.74
CA ASN A 159 -21.62 8.76 14.70
C ASN A 159 -20.77 10.04 14.51
N LEU A 160 -19.76 9.97 13.64
CA LEU A 160 -18.98 11.16 13.26
C LEU A 160 -19.82 12.04 12.32
N SER A 161 -19.41 13.32 12.20
CA SER A 161 -20.18 14.27 11.38
C SER A 161 -20.27 13.83 9.92
N ASP A 162 -21.43 14.05 9.29
CA ASP A 162 -21.70 13.72 7.88
C ASP A 162 -20.68 14.36 6.94
N ASP A 163 -20.21 15.59 7.25
CA ASP A 163 -19.18 16.27 6.47
C ASP A 163 -17.82 15.52 6.51
N TYR A 164 -17.47 14.95 7.65
CA TYR A 164 -16.26 14.15 7.76
C TYR A 164 -16.39 12.84 6.98
N VAL A 165 -17.52 12.15 7.12
CA VAL A 165 -17.82 10.92 6.37
C VAL A 165 -17.84 11.21 4.87
N ARG A 166 -18.49 12.30 4.44
CA ARG A 166 -18.47 12.76 3.03
C ARG A 166 -17.07 13.01 2.53
N THR A 167 -16.19 13.56 3.36
CA THR A 167 -14.78 13.78 3.03
C THR A 167 -14.04 12.46 2.86
N LEU A 168 -14.27 11.48 3.73
CA LEU A 168 -13.67 10.13 3.63
C LEU A 168 -14.12 9.39 2.36
N ARG A 169 -15.36 9.56 1.93
CA ARG A 169 -15.87 8.96 0.68
C ARG A 169 -15.06 9.35 -0.56
N ARG A 170 -14.28 10.43 -0.50
CA ARG A 170 -13.32 10.78 -1.57
C ARG A 170 -12.24 9.72 -1.76
N LEU A 171 -11.91 8.93 -0.72
CA LEU A 171 -10.96 7.82 -0.81
C LEU A 171 -11.43 6.68 -1.73
N ARG A 172 -12.72 6.62 -2.09
CA ARG A 172 -13.23 5.65 -3.08
C ARG A 172 -12.50 5.73 -4.41
N ARG A 173 -12.08 6.95 -4.81
CA ARG A 173 -11.23 7.12 -5.99
C ARG A 173 -9.88 6.43 -5.81
N PHE A 174 -9.23 6.61 -4.67
CA PHE A 174 -7.96 5.94 -4.34
C PHE A 174 -8.09 4.40 -4.38
N GLY A 175 -9.19 3.86 -3.79
CA GLY A 175 -9.47 2.43 -3.85
C GLY A 175 -9.77 1.91 -5.25
N LYS A 176 -10.37 2.73 -6.12
CA LYS A 176 -10.65 2.37 -7.50
C LYS A 176 -9.41 2.45 -8.40
N ASP A 177 -8.57 3.47 -8.18
CA ASP A 177 -7.38 3.70 -8.99
C ASP A 177 -6.26 2.69 -8.68
N LEU A 178 -6.27 2.09 -7.46
CA LEU A 178 -5.31 1.08 -7.02
C LEU A 178 -5.99 -0.28 -6.84
N GLU A 179 -5.92 -1.12 -7.87
CA GLU A 179 -6.47 -2.49 -7.86
C GLU A 179 -5.48 -3.47 -7.20
N ILE A 180 -5.05 -3.18 -5.98
CA ILE A 180 -4.09 -3.98 -5.19
C ILE A 180 -4.63 -4.27 -3.79
N ASN A 181 -4.03 -5.24 -3.11
CA ASN A 181 -4.29 -5.46 -1.70
C ASN A 181 -3.67 -4.36 -0.83
N ALA A 182 -4.29 -4.08 0.31
CA ALA A 182 -3.84 -3.01 1.20
C ALA A 182 -2.41 -3.22 1.73
N HIS A 183 -1.99 -4.47 1.93
CA HIS A 183 -0.65 -4.81 2.40
C HIS A 183 0.46 -4.65 1.33
N GLU A 184 0.08 -4.50 0.07
CA GLU A 184 1.00 -4.28 -1.05
C GLU A 184 1.34 -2.80 -1.25
N LEU A 185 0.67 -1.89 -0.52
CA LEU A 185 1.00 -0.47 -0.55
C LEU A 185 2.45 -0.24 -0.11
N THR A 186 3.19 0.51 -0.92
CA THR A 186 4.58 0.90 -0.68
C THR A 186 4.75 2.40 -0.79
N PHE A 187 5.90 2.91 -0.33
CA PHE A 187 6.28 4.31 -0.50
C PHE A 187 6.15 4.77 -1.97
N ASN A 188 6.68 4.00 -2.92
CA ASN A 188 6.67 4.38 -4.33
C ASN A 188 5.23 4.51 -4.87
N ILE A 189 4.36 3.54 -4.59
CA ILE A 189 2.95 3.60 -5.00
C ILE A 189 2.24 4.83 -4.43
N LEU A 190 2.51 5.16 -3.17
CA LEU A 190 1.91 6.32 -2.51
C LEU A 190 2.44 7.64 -3.06
N GLN A 191 3.74 7.73 -3.33
CA GLN A 191 4.37 8.91 -3.93
C GLN A 191 3.87 9.14 -5.34
N ASP A 192 3.90 8.12 -6.19
CA ASP A 192 3.43 8.18 -7.57
C ASP A 192 1.96 8.59 -7.65
N TYR A 193 1.12 8.07 -6.74
CA TYR A 193 -0.28 8.45 -6.68
C TYR A 193 -0.45 9.95 -6.35
N ILE A 194 0.26 10.46 -5.36
CA ILE A 194 0.20 11.88 -4.99
C ILE A 194 0.72 12.77 -6.12
N ASP A 195 1.79 12.36 -6.79
CA ASP A 195 2.40 13.14 -7.86
C ASP A 195 1.50 13.21 -9.11
N SER A 196 0.85 12.10 -9.45
CA SER A 196 -0.07 12.00 -10.59
C SER A 196 -1.46 12.59 -10.36
N MET A 197 -1.78 13.08 -9.15
CA MET A 197 -3.12 13.59 -8.84
C MET A 197 -3.53 14.75 -9.74
N VAL A 198 -4.67 14.61 -10.41
CA VAL A 198 -5.30 15.62 -11.26
C VAL A 198 -6.68 16.02 -10.73
N ASP A 199 -7.12 17.23 -11.09
CA ASP A 199 -8.46 17.72 -10.84
C ASP A 199 -9.49 17.10 -11.82
N ARG A 200 -10.75 17.55 -11.75
CA ARG A 200 -11.83 17.07 -12.64
C ARG A 200 -11.65 17.48 -14.10
N ARG A 201 -10.80 18.46 -14.40
CA ARG A 201 -10.50 18.96 -15.74
C ARG A 201 -9.22 18.35 -16.30
N GLY A 202 -8.55 17.46 -15.56
CA GLY A 202 -7.27 16.85 -15.96
C GLY A 202 -6.04 17.69 -15.64
N ASN A 203 -6.18 18.86 -14.98
CA ASN A 203 -5.02 19.67 -14.57
C ASN A 203 -4.40 19.11 -13.29
N PRO A 204 -3.08 19.29 -13.07
CA PRO A 204 -2.43 18.90 -11.83
C PRO A 204 -3.15 19.49 -10.61
N SER A 205 -3.43 18.65 -9.63
CA SER A 205 -4.06 19.09 -8.38
C SER A 205 -3.18 20.09 -7.62
N THR A 206 -3.79 21.11 -7.00
CA THR A 206 -3.05 22.10 -6.21
C THR A 206 -2.33 21.45 -5.02
N PRO A 207 -1.19 22.04 -4.56
CA PRO A 207 -0.46 21.56 -3.38
C PRO A 207 -1.36 21.34 -2.17
N ARG A 208 -2.27 22.27 -1.89
CA ARG A 208 -3.24 22.18 -0.80
C ARG A 208 -4.19 21.01 -0.96
N THR A 209 -4.65 20.72 -2.18
CA THR A 209 -5.52 19.58 -2.47
C THR A 209 -4.79 18.27 -2.24
N LYS A 210 -3.55 18.13 -2.73
CA LYS A 210 -2.69 16.97 -2.53
C LYS A 210 -2.45 16.70 -1.03
N ARG A 211 -2.06 17.74 -0.26
CA ARG A 211 -1.87 17.65 1.20
C ARG A 211 -3.14 17.23 1.96
N ASN A 212 -4.29 17.80 1.58
CA ASN A 212 -5.56 17.41 2.21
C ASN A 212 -5.96 15.98 1.87
N TYR A 213 -5.72 15.54 0.65
CA TYR A 213 -6.00 14.16 0.25
C TYR A 213 -5.05 13.18 0.93
N TRP A 214 -3.77 13.54 1.05
CA TRP A 214 -2.78 12.76 1.80
C TRP A 214 -3.20 12.50 3.25
N LYS A 215 -3.79 13.49 3.93
CA LYS A 215 -4.33 13.30 5.29
C LYS A 215 -5.38 12.18 5.34
N LEU A 216 -6.19 12.05 4.29
CA LEU A 216 -7.18 10.99 4.22
C LEU A 216 -6.53 9.62 3.98
N ILE A 217 -5.55 9.55 3.07
CA ILE A 217 -4.77 8.32 2.83
C ILE A 217 -4.07 7.89 4.12
N ASN A 218 -3.42 8.79 4.82
CA ASN A 218 -2.77 8.48 6.10
C ASN A 218 -3.78 7.95 7.15
N THR A 219 -4.98 8.53 7.20
CA THR A 219 -6.07 8.02 8.06
C THR A 219 -6.46 6.58 7.68
N LEU A 220 -6.54 6.26 6.39
CA LEU A 220 -6.81 4.92 5.89
C LEU A 220 -5.71 3.94 6.29
N ILE A 221 -4.46 4.31 6.10
CA ILE A 221 -3.30 3.48 6.45
C ILE A 221 -3.26 3.19 7.95
N GLN A 222 -3.43 4.21 8.79
CA GLN A 222 -3.50 4.02 10.24
C GLN A 222 -4.65 3.09 10.65
N PHE A 223 -5.80 3.20 9.97
CA PHE A 223 -6.92 2.31 10.20
C PHE A 223 -6.59 0.87 9.77
N GLY A 224 -5.95 0.68 8.61
CA GLY A 224 -5.53 -0.63 8.09
C GLY A 224 -4.53 -1.32 9.02
N VAL A 225 -3.54 -0.59 9.54
CA VAL A 225 -2.58 -1.12 10.53
C VAL A 225 -3.30 -1.52 11.82
N LYS A 226 -4.20 -0.67 12.34
CA LYS A 226 -4.99 -0.98 13.55
C LYS A 226 -5.88 -2.20 13.36
N ARG A 227 -6.37 -2.47 12.15
CA ARG A 227 -7.20 -3.62 11.79
C ARG A 227 -6.39 -4.84 11.34
N LYS A 228 -5.05 -4.77 11.43
CA LYS A 228 -4.13 -5.82 11.00
C LYS A 228 -4.30 -6.24 9.53
N CYS A 229 -4.73 -5.31 8.70
CA CYS A 229 -4.77 -5.45 7.24
C CYS A 229 -3.44 -5.02 6.59
N MET A 230 -2.56 -4.37 7.35
CA MET A 230 -1.28 -3.82 6.91
C MET A 230 -0.23 -3.98 8.00
N SER A 231 1.05 -4.14 7.60
CA SER A 231 2.17 -4.10 8.53
C SER A 231 2.37 -2.69 9.10
N SER A 232 2.82 -2.58 10.36
CA SER A 232 3.18 -1.29 10.97
C SER A 232 4.37 -0.60 10.29
N GLU A 233 5.20 -1.33 9.54
CA GLU A 233 6.35 -0.79 8.78
C GLU A 233 5.92 0.25 7.75
N ILE A 234 4.68 0.16 7.23
CA ILE A 234 4.14 1.16 6.30
C ILE A 234 4.09 2.56 6.92
N LEU A 235 3.95 2.68 8.24
CA LEU A 235 3.88 3.98 8.90
C LEU A 235 5.19 4.79 8.78
N GLU A 236 6.34 4.11 8.74
CA GLU A 236 7.63 4.76 8.47
C GLU A 236 7.72 5.21 7.00
N GLN A 237 7.26 4.38 6.07
CA GLN A 237 7.23 4.72 4.65
C GLN A 237 6.33 5.93 4.37
N VAL A 238 5.18 6.00 5.03
CA VAL A 238 4.22 7.13 4.94
C VAL A 238 4.86 8.46 5.34
N ARG A 239 5.75 8.45 6.34
CA ARG A 239 6.47 9.67 6.77
C ARG A 239 7.45 10.19 5.74
N GLY A 240 7.97 9.32 4.88
CA GLY A 240 8.91 9.67 3.83
C GLY A 240 8.26 10.28 2.59
N VAL A 241 6.92 10.26 2.46
CA VAL A 241 6.24 10.78 1.26
C VAL A 241 6.38 12.29 1.18
N ASP A 242 6.96 12.75 0.06
CA ASP A 242 7.17 14.16 -0.22
C ASP A 242 5.87 14.84 -0.67
N LEU A 243 5.49 15.86 0.06
CA LEU A 243 4.30 16.66 -0.26
C LEU A 243 4.72 18.04 -0.78
N PRO A 244 4.11 18.51 -1.89
CA PRO A 244 4.43 19.81 -2.43
C PRO A 244 4.17 20.91 -1.39
N LYS A 245 5.03 21.93 -1.36
CA LYS A 245 4.85 23.08 -0.47
C LYS A 245 3.56 23.80 -0.82
N ASP A 246 2.74 24.08 0.19
CA ASP A 246 1.54 24.92 0.06
C ASP A 246 1.95 26.35 0.38
N ASN A 247 1.94 27.18 -0.64
CA ASN A 247 2.13 28.62 -0.45
C ASN A 247 0.75 29.20 -0.13
N PRO A 248 0.49 29.64 1.11
CA PRO A 248 -0.78 30.24 1.45
C PRO A 248 -1.02 31.47 0.57
N SER A 249 -2.19 31.53 -0.08
CA SER A 249 -2.63 32.75 -0.76
C SER A 249 -2.83 33.86 0.26
N GLU A 250 -2.61 35.11 -0.15
CA GLU A 250 -2.94 36.26 0.69
C GLU A 250 -4.38 36.18 1.18
N ILE A 251 -4.54 36.51 2.47
CA ILE A 251 -5.85 36.60 3.08
C ILE A 251 -6.50 37.89 2.61
N THR A 252 -7.55 37.78 1.79
CA THR A 252 -8.34 38.93 1.39
C THR A 252 -9.36 39.27 2.46
N ILE A 253 -9.44 40.54 2.84
CA ILE A 253 -10.40 41.11 3.79
C ILE A 253 -11.30 42.13 3.10
N TRP A 254 -12.46 42.41 3.69
CA TRP A 254 -13.32 43.50 3.32
C TRP A 254 -12.87 44.76 4.05
N LYS A 255 -12.64 45.84 3.31
CA LYS A 255 -12.42 47.15 3.92
C LYS A 255 -13.71 47.63 4.60
N PRO A 256 -13.62 48.47 5.66
CA PRO A 256 -14.81 48.98 6.33
C PRO A 256 -15.82 49.65 5.38
N SER A 257 -15.35 50.44 4.39
CA SER A 257 -16.20 51.07 3.40
C SER A 257 -16.89 50.06 2.46
N GLU A 258 -16.19 49.00 2.03
CA GLU A 258 -16.78 47.95 1.20
C GLU A 258 -17.83 47.17 1.97
N PHE A 259 -17.59 46.94 3.27
CA PHE A 259 -18.53 46.22 4.14
C PHE A 259 -19.77 47.05 4.46
N GLU A 260 -19.60 48.37 4.66
CA GLU A 260 -20.70 49.33 4.84
C GLU A 260 -21.58 49.40 3.57
N GLU A 261 -20.97 49.49 2.40
CA GLU A 261 -21.66 49.46 1.10
C GLU A 261 -22.48 48.16 0.98
N MET A 262 -21.87 47.03 1.33
CA MET A 262 -22.51 45.70 1.30
C MET A 262 -23.73 45.67 2.23
N LEU A 263 -23.63 46.17 3.46
CA LEU A 263 -24.72 46.23 4.40
C LEU A 263 -25.89 47.11 3.89
N LYS A 264 -25.58 48.25 3.25
CA LYS A 264 -26.58 49.15 2.72
C LYS A 264 -27.30 48.58 1.48
N ALA A 265 -26.59 47.85 0.64
CA ALA A 265 -27.11 47.31 -0.61
C ALA A 265 -27.88 46.01 -0.43
N THR A 266 -27.55 45.23 0.60
CA THR A 266 -28.10 43.89 0.81
C THR A 266 -29.55 43.94 1.32
N ARG A 267 -30.41 43.07 0.77
CA ARG A 267 -31.80 42.91 1.20
C ARG A 267 -31.90 42.57 2.69
N PRO A 268 -32.96 42.98 3.39
CA PRO A 268 -33.11 42.90 4.84
C PRO A 268 -32.94 41.48 5.41
N GLU A 269 -33.35 40.44 4.68
CA GLU A 269 -33.31 39.08 5.12
C GLU A 269 -31.87 38.53 5.33
N LEU A 270 -30.88 39.10 4.62
CA LEU A 270 -29.49 38.65 4.64
C LEU A 270 -28.60 39.46 5.58
N ILE A 271 -29.07 40.63 6.05
CA ILE A 271 -28.34 41.52 6.95
C ILE A 271 -27.87 40.79 8.23
N PRO A 272 -28.71 40.00 8.94
CA PRO A 272 -28.26 39.31 10.15
C PRO A 272 -27.06 38.39 9.90
N THR A 273 -27.02 37.68 8.77
CA THR A 273 -25.90 36.82 8.41
C THR A 273 -24.60 37.63 8.15
N LEU A 274 -24.71 38.75 7.46
CA LEU A 274 -23.56 39.68 7.24
C LEU A 274 -23.03 40.21 8.57
N VAL A 275 -23.93 40.71 9.41
CA VAL A 275 -23.58 41.34 10.70
C VAL A 275 -22.87 40.33 11.62
N LEU A 276 -23.42 39.13 11.79
CA LEU A 276 -22.83 38.13 12.64
C LEU A 276 -21.50 37.59 12.07
N GLY A 277 -21.36 37.55 10.75
CA GLY A 277 -20.11 37.17 10.10
C GLY A 277 -19.03 38.25 10.22
N GLY A 278 -19.38 39.50 9.92
CA GLY A 278 -18.44 40.63 9.83
C GLY A 278 -18.13 41.29 11.16
N PHE A 279 -19.12 41.54 12.02
CA PHE A 279 -18.92 42.19 13.32
C PHE A 279 -18.72 41.27 14.50
N ALA A 280 -19.07 39.98 14.40
CA ALA A 280 -18.90 39.00 15.48
C ALA A 280 -17.99 37.83 15.12
N GLY A 281 -17.49 37.77 13.89
CA GLY A 281 -16.57 36.73 13.40
C GLY A 281 -17.11 35.32 13.52
N ILE A 282 -18.44 35.12 13.57
CA ILE A 282 -19.07 33.81 13.67
C ILE A 282 -18.92 33.06 12.36
N ARG A 283 -18.60 31.77 12.41
CA ARG A 283 -18.46 30.96 11.18
C ARG A 283 -19.80 30.81 10.50
N THR A 284 -19.83 30.88 9.17
CA THR A 284 -21.05 30.73 8.38
C THR A 284 -21.84 29.45 8.72
N ALA A 285 -21.13 28.33 8.87
CA ALA A 285 -21.78 27.06 9.26
C ALA A 285 -22.38 27.08 10.69
N GLU A 286 -21.92 27.96 11.55
CA GLU A 286 -22.52 28.20 12.88
C GLU A 286 -23.71 29.12 12.77
N ILE A 287 -23.61 30.22 11.99
CA ILE A 287 -24.73 31.12 11.71
C ILE A 287 -25.93 30.36 11.14
N ASN A 288 -25.69 29.42 10.22
CA ASN A 288 -26.74 28.58 9.61
C ASN A 288 -27.46 27.63 10.61
N ARG A 289 -26.95 27.52 11.84
CA ARG A 289 -27.55 26.72 12.92
C ARG A 289 -28.05 27.57 14.08
N LEU A 290 -27.84 28.90 14.03
CA LEU A 290 -28.30 29.79 15.07
C LEU A 290 -29.80 30.02 14.95
N ASP A 291 -30.46 30.03 16.11
CA ASP A 291 -31.80 30.52 16.28
C ASP A 291 -31.77 31.94 16.88
N TRP A 292 -32.77 32.75 16.64
CA TRP A 292 -32.86 34.08 17.23
C TRP A 292 -32.86 34.01 18.77
N ALA A 293 -33.32 32.94 19.38
CA ALA A 293 -33.22 32.71 20.83
C ALA A 293 -31.75 32.59 21.36
N ASP A 294 -30.79 32.35 20.46
CA ASP A 294 -29.37 32.34 20.83
C ASP A 294 -28.75 33.74 20.92
N ILE A 295 -29.46 34.77 20.41
CA ILE A 295 -29.00 36.16 20.34
C ILE A 295 -29.67 36.98 21.44
N ASP A 296 -28.87 37.50 22.37
CA ASP A 296 -29.32 38.34 23.45
C ASP A 296 -28.77 39.76 23.22
N LEU A 297 -29.62 40.62 22.64
CA LEU A 297 -29.24 41.99 22.29
C LEU A 297 -29.08 42.90 23.54
N GLU A 298 -29.84 42.61 24.63
CA GLU A 298 -29.73 43.36 25.87
C GLU A 298 -28.39 43.07 26.58
N LYS A 299 -27.99 41.77 26.61
CA LYS A 299 -26.71 41.35 27.16
C LYS A 299 -25.55 41.44 26.14
N LYS A 300 -25.81 41.97 24.96
CA LYS A 300 -24.86 42.15 23.87
C LYS A 300 -24.06 40.87 23.57
N MET A 301 -24.71 39.72 23.40
CA MET A 301 -24.01 38.45 23.21
C MET A 301 -24.79 37.44 22.34
N VAL A 302 -24.02 36.54 21.70
CA VAL A 302 -24.55 35.36 21.04
C VAL A 302 -24.06 34.10 21.74
N LYS A 303 -24.97 33.19 22.07
CA LYS A 303 -24.67 31.90 22.69
C LYS A 303 -24.52 30.84 21.61
N ILE A 304 -23.32 30.31 21.41
CA ILE A 304 -23.09 29.18 20.49
C ILE A 304 -22.98 27.91 21.32
N THR A 305 -24.00 27.08 21.27
CA THR A 305 -24.04 25.81 22.00
C THR A 305 -23.10 24.76 21.37
N ALA A 306 -22.77 23.72 22.09
CA ALA A 306 -21.87 22.65 21.57
C ALA A 306 -22.44 21.96 20.33
N SER A 307 -23.77 21.82 20.20
CA SER A 307 -24.42 21.22 19.03
C SER A 307 -24.32 22.11 17.78
N LYS A 308 -24.29 23.42 17.94
CA LYS A 308 -24.19 24.42 16.88
C LYS A 308 -22.74 24.75 16.50
N ALA A 309 -21.80 24.56 17.43
CA ALA A 309 -20.38 24.85 17.24
C ALA A 309 -19.70 23.84 16.29
N LYS A 310 -18.87 24.31 15.37
CA LYS A 310 -18.06 23.44 14.48
C LYS A 310 -17.14 22.49 15.28
N THR A 311 -16.62 22.95 16.41
CA THR A 311 -15.68 22.19 17.26
C THR A 311 -16.35 21.50 18.44
N ARG A 312 -17.70 21.46 18.49
CA ARG A 312 -18.48 20.92 19.61
C ARG A 312 -18.14 21.52 20.99
N SER A 313 -17.61 22.74 21.02
CA SER A 313 -17.31 23.49 22.24
C SER A 313 -18.23 24.72 22.31
N ARG A 314 -18.97 24.86 23.41
CA ARG A 314 -19.82 26.03 23.65
C ARG A 314 -18.96 27.28 23.83
N ARG A 315 -19.44 28.43 23.34
CA ARG A 315 -18.84 29.72 23.60
C ARG A 315 -19.87 30.85 23.56
N ILE A 316 -19.53 31.95 24.19
CA ILE A 316 -20.27 33.22 24.12
C ILE A 316 -19.46 34.14 23.20
N VAL A 317 -20.12 34.80 22.26
CA VAL A 317 -19.52 35.78 21.38
C VAL A 317 -20.13 37.16 21.72
N PRO A 318 -19.31 38.13 22.14
CA PRO A 318 -19.80 39.49 22.40
C PRO A 318 -20.19 40.19 21.11
N LEU A 319 -21.19 41.06 21.18
CA LEU A 319 -21.64 41.92 20.11
C LEU A 319 -21.20 43.33 20.38
N CYS A 320 -20.57 44.00 19.39
CA CYS A 320 -20.26 45.42 19.43
C CYS A 320 -21.51 46.25 19.16
N ASP A 321 -21.45 47.55 19.51
CA ASP A 321 -22.60 48.45 19.38
C ASP A 321 -23.08 48.59 17.90
N ALA A 322 -22.16 48.54 16.94
CA ALA A 322 -22.51 48.51 15.52
C ALA A 322 -23.34 47.26 15.14
N ALA A 323 -22.93 46.08 15.63
CA ALA A 323 -23.68 44.82 15.43
C ALA A 323 -25.09 44.93 16.01
N ILE A 324 -25.21 45.48 17.21
CA ILE A 324 -26.50 45.67 17.89
C ILE A 324 -27.38 46.62 17.09
N ALA A 325 -26.88 47.80 16.67
CA ALA A 325 -27.64 48.76 15.89
C ALA A 325 -28.22 48.13 14.60
N TRP A 326 -27.42 47.32 13.89
CA TRP A 326 -27.87 46.59 12.70
C TRP A 326 -28.83 45.43 12.98
N LEU A 327 -28.77 44.79 14.15
CA LEU A 327 -29.62 43.65 14.50
C LEU A 327 -30.93 44.10 15.19
N THR A 328 -30.98 45.26 15.81
CA THR A 328 -32.18 45.74 16.53
C THR A 328 -33.47 45.73 15.70
N PRO A 329 -33.47 46.09 14.40
CA PRO A 329 -34.70 45.98 13.58
C PRO A 329 -35.22 44.57 13.42
N TYR A 330 -34.43 43.57 13.75
CA TYR A 330 -34.78 42.14 13.64
C TYR A 330 -35.08 41.46 14.97
N SER A 331 -35.07 42.23 16.08
CA SER A 331 -35.18 41.71 17.45
C SER A 331 -36.49 40.91 17.73
N ALA A 332 -37.56 41.18 16.97
CA ALA A 332 -38.84 40.45 17.09
C ALA A 332 -38.90 39.15 16.27
N ARG A 333 -37.84 38.80 15.53
CA ARG A 333 -37.81 37.56 14.76
C ARG A 333 -37.61 36.36 15.64
N THR A 334 -38.13 35.20 15.19
CA THR A 334 -38.00 33.89 15.84
C THR A 334 -37.56 32.85 14.78
N GLY A 335 -37.02 31.72 15.23
CA GLY A 335 -36.55 30.65 14.38
C GLY A 335 -35.15 30.91 13.83
N ASP A 336 -34.84 30.34 12.68
CA ASP A 336 -33.50 30.38 12.10
C ASP A 336 -33.04 31.82 11.76
N VAL A 337 -31.79 32.14 12.13
CA VAL A 337 -31.19 33.44 11.84
C VAL A 337 -30.79 33.54 10.35
N ALA A 338 -30.31 32.46 9.79
CA ALA A 338 -29.87 32.42 8.40
C ALA A 338 -31.05 32.21 7.45
N TYR A 339 -31.23 33.16 6.50
CA TYR A 339 -32.27 33.02 5.48
C TYR A 339 -32.01 31.86 4.50
N TYR A 340 -30.75 31.61 4.16
CA TYR A 340 -30.34 30.47 3.34
C TYR A 340 -29.50 29.51 4.16
N ALA A 341 -29.89 28.24 4.18
CA ALA A 341 -29.12 27.19 4.81
C ALA A 341 -27.79 26.88 4.05
N GLU A 342 -27.72 27.20 2.75
CA GLU A 342 -26.57 26.95 1.91
C GLU A 342 -25.69 28.18 1.78
N THR A 343 -24.40 28.04 2.20
CA THR A 343 -23.41 29.12 2.17
C THR A 343 -23.24 29.81 0.80
N ASN A 344 -23.31 29.06 -0.29
CA ASN A 344 -23.10 29.63 -1.63
C ASN A 344 -24.30 30.47 -2.08
N LYS A 345 -25.51 30.15 -1.66
CA LYS A 345 -26.72 30.88 -2.05
C LYS A 345 -26.77 32.27 -1.42
N TYR A 346 -26.42 32.40 -0.14
CA TYR A 346 -26.42 33.72 0.49
C TYR A 346 -25.32 34.64 -0.09
N ALA A 347 -24.13 34.09 -0.37
CA ALA A 347 -23.03 34.86 -0.99
C ALA A 347 -23.40 35.38 -2.38
N ALA A 348 -24.01 34.51 -3.21
CA ALA A 348 -24.49 34.93 -4.53
C ALA A 348 -25.58 36.00 -4.44
N ALA A 349 -26.55 35.85 -3.51
CA ALA A 349 -27.62 36.81 -3.33
C ALA A 349 -27.11 38.19 -2.86
N ILE A 350 -26.15 38.22 -1.90
CA ILE A 350 -25.52 39.45 -1.46
C ILE A 350 -24.78 40.16 -2.63
N MET A 351 -24.00 39.39 -3.40
CA MET A 351 -23.27 39.97 -4.53
C MET A 351 -24.19 40.50 -5.62
N ALA A 352 -25.33 39.82 -5.86
CA ALA A 352 -26.34 40.33 -6.78
C ALA A 352 -26.97 41.64 -6.29
N ASP A 353 -27.28 41.77 -4.99
CA ASP A 353 -27.80 43.01 -4.40
C ASP A 353 -26.78 44.16 -4.49
N VAL A 354 -25.50 43.89 -4.17
CA VAL A 354 -24.40 44.85 -4.27
C VAL A 354 -24.16 45.26 -5.72
N TRP A 355 -24.24 44.34 -6.66
CA TRP A 355 -24.11 44.59 -8.08
C TRP A 355 -25.21 45.54 -8.58
N ALA A 356 -26.45 45.23 -8.29
CA ALA A 356 -27.59 46.08 -8.68
C ALA A 356 -27.47 47.51 -8.15
N ALA A 357 -26.99 47.69 -6.90
CA ALA A 357 -26.74 48.99 -6.32
C ALA A 357 -25.60 49.74 -6.99
N ARG A 358 -24.52 49.07 -7.37
CA ARG A 358 -23.37 49.63 -8.10
C ARG A 358 -23.71 49.97 -9.54
N GLU A 359 -24.41 49.08 -10.23
CA GLU A 359 -24.85 49.32 -11.60
C GLU A 359 -25.74 50.60 -11.70
N ALA A 360 -26.64 50.78 -10.72
CA ALA A 360 -27.44 51.99 -10.61
C ALA A 360 -26.62 53.28 -10.40
N GLN A 361 -25.36 53.13 -9.88
CA GLN A 361 -24.42 54.25 -9.69
C GLN A 361 -23.41 54.38 -10.85
N GLY A 362 -23.55 53.60 -11.92
CA GLY A 362 -22.72 53.67 -13.12
C GLY A 362 -21.40 52.89 -13.04
N TYR A 363 -21.26 51.90 -12.12
CA TYR A 363 -20.14 51.00 -12.11
C TYR A 363 -20.31 49.87 -13.13
N PHE A 364 -19.20 49.45 -13.76
CA PHE A 364 -19.20 48.41 -14.82
C PHE A 364 -18.47 47.13 -14.42
N THR A 365 -18.05 46.99 -13.16
CA THR A 365 -17.31 45.81 -12.68
C THR A 365 -18.11 45.10 -11.59
N GLU A 366 -18.49 43.86 -11.86
CA GLU A 366 -19.21 43.01 -10.92
C GLU A 366 -18.34 42.70 -9.68
N PRO A 367 -18.88 42.86 -8.46
CA PRO A 367 -18.13 42.55 -7.24
C PRO A 367 -17.98 41.06 -7.06
N GLU A 368 -16.81 40.58 -6.63
CA GLU A 368 -16.54 39.22 -6.38
C GLU A 368 -16.60 38.89 -4.88
N TRP A 369 -17.28 37.78 -4.54
CA TRP A 369 -17.34 37.27 -3.14
C TRP A 369 -15.99 36.75 -2.68
N ARG A 370 -15.44 37.36 -1.63
CA ARG A 370 -14.18 36.92 -0.99
C ARG A 370 -14.46 35.85 0.05
N LYS A 371 -13.98 34.64 -0.23
CA LYS A 371 -14.26 33.44 0.58
C LYS A 371 -13.71 33.60 2.02
N ASN A 372 -14.57 33.38 3.04
CA ASN A 372 -14.26 33.58 4.46
C ASN A 372 -13.86 35.03 4.87
N ALA A 373 -13.91 35.97 3.97
CA ALA A 373 -13.42 37.34 4.22
C ALA A 373 -14.17 38.05 5.37
N LEU A 374 -15.47 37.84 5.55
CA LEU A 374 -16.21 38.39 6.69
C LEU A 374 -15.53 38.09 8.04
N ARG A 375 -15.23 36.81 8.26
CA ARG A 375 -14.55 36.39 9.50
C ARG A 375 -13.09 36.86 9.56
N HIS A 376 -12.39 36.89 8.43
CA HIS A 376 -11.02 37.41 8.39
C HIS A 376 -10.98 38.89 8.68
N SER A 377 -11.91 39.66 8.15
CA SER A 377 -12.04 41.13 8.42
C SER A 377 -12.32 41.42 9.91
N PHE A 378 -13.06 40.56 10.60
CA PHE A 378 -13.28 40.70 12.06
C PHE A 378 -12.01 40.48 12.89
N ILE A 379 -11.10 39.60 12.44
CA ILE A 379 -9.87 39.24 13.18
C ILE A 379 -8.74 40.21 12.89
N SER A 380 -8.78 40.88 11.73
CA SER A 380 -7.79 41.90 11.27
C SER A 380 -8.10 43.28 11.79
#